data_ae268289fd778fb6ccf2aebd8e8523cb
#
_entry.id   ae268289fd778fb6ccf2aebd8e8523cb
#
_cell.length_a   1.000
_cell.length_b   1.000
_cell.length_c   1.000
_cell.angle_alpha   90.00
_cell.angle_beta   90.00
_cell.angle_gamma   90.00
#
_symmetry.space_group_name_H-M   'P 1'
#
loop_
_entity.id
_entity.type
_entity.pdbx_description
1 polymer ?
#
loop_
_entity_poly.entity_id
_entity_poly.type
_entity_poly.pdbx_seq_one_letter_code
_entity_poly.pdbx_strand_id
1 'polypeptide(L)'
;MSVAADALMEADFSYNVADWKPEVSYDVSGETGELSVEEGSSEGVRLGSDVRNEWEVRFNDEVPTDLRVEMGAGESNLDLDSLTLTGFDLQMGAGKTTVDLTGDYTRGFDASIEGGVGEATVLVPSEVGVRVRAEGGLGKINAEGFRREGQAYVNDAYGDSEVTLDVDVRGGVGQINLEVV
;
A
#
# COMPACT_ATOMS: atom_id res chain seq x y z
N MET A 1 -14.21 7.98 15.49
CA MET A 1 -15.44 7.62 14.76
C MET A 1 -15.20 6.24 14.18
N SER A 2 -16.02 5.27 14.57
CA SER A 2 -15.95 3.92 14.01
C SER A 2 -17.02 3.78 12.93
N VAL A 3 -16.64 3.23 11.81
CA VAL A 3 -17.55 2.83 10.72
C VAL A 3 -17.37 1.34 10.52
N ALA A 4 -18.45 0.58 10.69
CA ALA A 4 -18.52 -0.82 10.28
C ALA A 4 -19.45 -0.87 9.06
N ALA A 5 -18.89 -1.13 7.90
CA ALA A 5 -19.67 -1.58 6.76
C ALA A 5 -19.76 -3.10 6.91
N ASP A 6 -20.92 -3.61 7.31
CA ASP A 6 -21.12 -5.05 7.51
C ASP A 6 -20.54 -5.82 6.35
N ALA A 7 -19.41 -6.48 6.59
CA ALA A 7 -18.68 -7.38 5.74
C ALA A 7 -17.62 -6.81 4.77
N LEU A 8 -17.44 -5.52 4.55
CA LEU A 8 -16.39 -5.02 3.64
C LEU A 8 -15.23 -4.34 4.34
N MET A 9 -15.50 -3.46 5.31
CA MET A 9 -14.50 -2.64 5.95
C MET A 9 -14.90 -2.27 7.39
N GLU A 10 -13.93 -2.26 8.30
CA GLU A 10 -14.00 -1.59 9.59
C GLU A 10 -12.97 -0.47 9.65
N ALA A 11 -13.33 0.69 10.17
CA ALA A 11 -12.38 1.79 10.28
C ALA A 11 -12.57 2.60 11.55
N ASP A 12 -11.44 2.95 12.16
CA ASP A 12 -11.33 3.88 13.28
C ASP A 12 -10.50 5.10 12.89
N PHE A 13 -11.09 6.28 12.98
CA PHE A 13 -10.47 7.55 12.64
C PHE A 13 -10.27 8.42 13.87
N SER A 14 -9.05 8.89 14.11
CA SER A 14 -8.69 9.78 15.22
C SER A 14 -8.04 11.04 14.68
N TYR A 15 -8.75 12.16 14.72
CA TYR A 15 -8.30 13.45 14.21
C TYR A 15 -8.69 14.57 15.17
N ASN A 16 -7.92 15.68 15.15
CA ASN A 16 -8.17 16.86 15.99
C ASN A 16 -8.46 18.16 15.21
N VAL A 17 -8.55 18.06 13.89
CA VAL A 17 -9.02 19.13 13.01
C VAL A 17 -10.39 18.75 12.49
N ALA A 18 -11.40 19.58 12.75
CA ALA A 18 -12.80 19.24 12.44
C ALA A 18 -13.04 19.00 10.93
N ASP A 19 -12.32 19.72 10.08
CA ASP A 19 -12.44 19.64 8.64
C ASP A 19 -11.84 18.34 8.05
N TRP A 20 -11.02 17.60 8.83
CA TRP A 20 -10.44 16.31 8.43
C TRP A 20 -11.36 15.12 8.70
N LYS A 21 -12.61 15.39 9.00
CA LYS A 21 -13.61 14.34 9.16
C LYS A 21 -13.68 13.49 7.90
N PRO A 22 -13.40 12.17 7.98
CA PRO A 22 -13.47 11.31 6.83
C PRO A 22 -14.88 11.21 6.24
N GLU A 23 -14.95 11.21 4.93
CA GLU A 23 -16.14 10.90 4.15
C GLU A 23 -16.03 9.49 3.59
N VAL A 24 -17.05 8.68 3.80
CA VAL A 24 -17.11 7.30 3.33
C VAL A 24 -18.27 7.19 2.35
N SER A 25 -17.99 6.69 1.15
CA SER A 25 -19.00 6.40 0.13
C SER A 25 -18.87 4.96 -0.36
N TYR A 26 -20.00 4.35 -0.73
CA TYR A 26 -20.04 3.02 -1.30
C TYR A 26 -21.07 2.97 -2.41
N ASP A 27 -20.62 2.66 -3.61
CA ASP A 27 -21.45 2.53 -4.80
C ASP A 27 -21.32 1.13 -5.41
N VAL A 28 -22.39 0.59 -5.94
CA VAL A 28 -22.41 -0.73 -6.58
C VAL A 28 -22.82 -0.59 -8.04
N SER A 29 -21.98 -1.10 -8.93
CA SER A 29 -22.26 -1.16 -10.38
C SER A 29 -22.04 -2.59 -10.89
N GLY A 30 -23.15 -3.27 -11.19
CA GLY A 30 -23.13 -4.67 -11.58
C GLY A 30 -22.65 -5.58 -10.45
N GLU A 31 -21.54 -6.28 -10.65
CA GLU A 31 -20.93 -7.16 -9.65
C GLU A 31 -19.74 -6.50 -8.90
N THR A 32 -19.47 -5.23 -9.20
CA THR A 32 -18.36 -4.47 -8.59
C THR A 32 -18.90 -3.45 -7.60
N GLY A 33 -18.35 -3.46 -6.39
CA GLY A 33 -18.54 -2.41 -5.39
C GLY A 33 -17.32 -1.48 -5.38
N GLU A 34 -17.56 -0.18 -5.30
CA GLU A 34 -16.53 0.85 -5.11
C GLU A 34 -16.72 1.49 -3.75
N LEU A 35 -15.74 1.28 -2.87
CA LEU A 35 -15.68 1.88 -1.54
C LEU A 35 -14.61 2.98 -1.55
N SER A 36 -14.99 4.20 -1.23
CA SER A 36 -14.07 5.33 -1.07
C SER A 36 -14.09 5.84 0.36
N VAL A 37 -12.89 6.12 0.87
CA VAL A 37 -12.68 6.80 2.15
C VAL A 37 -11.75 7.97 1.90
N GLU A 38 -12.28 9.17 2.01
CA GLU A 38 -11.54 10.40 1.72
C GLU A 38 -11.43 11.26 2.96
N GLU A 39 -10.26 11.89 3.14
CA GLU A 39 -10.10 12.93 4.16
C GLU A 39 -10.89 14.17 3.74
N GLY A 40 -11.65 14.74 4.67
CA GLY A 40 -12.33 16.01 4.45
C GLY A 40 -11.33 17.13 4.12
N SER A 41 -11.66 17.94 3.13
CA SER A 41 -10.79 19.03 2.68
C SER A 41 -10.92 20.27 3.57
N SER A 42 -9.79 20.80 4.06
CA SER A 42 -9.74 22.08 4.75
C SER A 42 -8.99 23.14 3.97
N GLU A 43 -9.66 24.21 3.59
CA GLU A 43 -8.98 25.41 3.12
C GLU A 43 -8.48 26.21 4.33
N GLY A 44 -7.15 26.29 4.51
CA GLY A 44 -6.52 27.22 5.43
C GLY A 44 -6.20 26.72 6.83
N VAL A 45 -6.10 25.41 7.06
CA VAL A 45 -5.56 24.89 8.33
C VAL A 45 -4.11 25.30 8.49
N ARG A 46 -3.81 26.06 9.55
CA ARG A 46 -2.44 26.29 9.97
C ARG A 46 -1.96 25.04 10.67
N LEU A 47 -1.06 24.30 10.03
CA LEU A 47 -0.39 23.16 10.64
C LEU A 47 0.40 23.65 11.86
N GLY A 48 -0.09 23.34 13.04
CA GLY A 48 0.62 23.50 14.31
C GLY A 48 1.35 22.21 14.68
N SER A 49 2.13 22.23 15.75
CA SER A 49 2.89 21.08 16.24
C SER A 49 2.03 19.94 16.83
N ASP A 50 0.72 20.16 16.99
CA ASP A 50 -0.19 19.24 17.71
C ASP A 50 -1.32 18.71 16.80
N VAL A 51 -1.12 18.69 15.48
CA VAL A 51 -2.09 18.09 14.55
C VAL A 51 -2.00 16.59 14.58
N ARG A 52 -3.16 15.93 14.62
CA ARG A 52 -3.30 14.48 14.65
C ARG A 52 -4.34 14.05 13.62
N ASN A 53 -3.96 13.10 12.77
CA ASN A 53 -4.82 12.40 11.85
C ASN A 53 -4.33 10.96 11.73
N GLU A 54 -5.02 10.04 12.36
CA GLU A 54 -4.67 8.63 12.39
C GLU A 54 -5.86 7.81 11.92
N TRP A 55 -5.61 6.93 10.98
CA TRP A 55 -6.58 6.02 10.41
C TRP A 55 -6.16 4.59 10.67
N GLU A 56 -7.04 3.81 11.22
CA GLU A 56 -6.91 2.37 11.31
C GLU A 56 -8.06 1.75 10.51
N VAL A 57 -7.72 1.05 9.43
CA VAL A 57 -8.68 0.49 8.49
C VAL A 57 -8.41 -0.99 8.32
N ARG A 58 -9.46 -1.80 8.40
CA ARG A 58 -9.42 -3.25 8.17
C ARG A 58 -10.42 -3.59 7.10
N PHE A 59 -10.00 -4.38 6.12
CA PHE A 59 -10.84 -4.89 5.05
C PHE A 59 -11.19 -6.35 5.29
N ASN A 60 -12.28 -6.80 4.67
CA ASN A 60 -12.63 -8.20 4.62
C ASN A 60 -11.64 -8.95 3.70
N ASP A 61 -11.06 -10.03 4.21
CA ASP A 61 -10.04 -10.84 3.55
C ASP A 61 -10.60 -11.80 2.48
N GLU A 62 -11.90 -12.14 2.56
CA GLU A 62 -12.57 -13.04 1.61
C GLU A 62 -13.00 -12.33 0.30
N VAL A 63 -13.02 -11.00 0.27
CA VAL A 63 -13.50 -10.23 -0.88
C VAL A 63 -12.34 -9.88 -1.80
N PRO A 64 -12.36 -10.28 -3.09
CA PRO A 64 -11.36 -9.85 -4.05
C PRO A 64 -11.33 -8.32 -4.15
N THR A 65 -10.17 -7.73 -3.85
CA THR A 65 -10.02 -6.28 -3.69
C THR A 65 -8.90 -5.74 -4.57
N ASP A 66 -9.22 -4.70 -5.35
CA ASP A 66 -8.26 -3.80 -5.97
C ASP A 66 -8.13 -2.59 -5.03
N LEU A 67 -6.97 -2.44 -4.40
CA LEU A 67 -6.75 -1.45 -3.34
C LEU A 67 -5.91 -0.29 -3.85
N ARG A 68 -6.46 0.92 -3.72
CA ARG A 68 -5.73 2.16 -3.98
C ARG A 68 -5.61 3.00 -2.71
N VAL A 69 -4.39 3.44 -2.42
CA VAL A 69 -4.07 4.29 -1.26
C VAL A 69 -3.34 5.53 -1.72
N GLU A 70 -3.84 6.70 -1.38
CA GLU A 70 -3.19 7.98 -1.65
C GLU A 70 -2.92 8.72 -0.33
N MET A 71 -1.67 9.12 -0.13
CA MET A 71 -1.23 9.81 1.08
C MET A 71 -0.39 11.04 0.75
N GLY A 72 -0.67 12.14 1.41
CA GLY A 72 0.13 13.36 1.26
C GLY A 72 1.49 13.24 1.94
N ALA A 73 1.51 13.18 3.27
CA ALA A 73 2.72 13.04 4.07
C ALA A 73 2.41 12.33 5.39
N GLY A 74 3.36 11.53 5.89
CA GLY A 74 3.21 10.83 7.16
C GLY A 74 3.88 9.47 7.21
N GLU A 75 3.40 8.63 8.12
CA GLU A 75 3.84 7.25 8.25
C GLU A 75 2.66 6.31 7.97
N SER A 76 2.90 5.24 7.24
CA SER A 76 1.92 4.18 7.01
C SER A 76 2.50 2.80 7.20
N ASN A 77 1.65 1.92 7.71
CA ASN A 77 1.92 0.49 7.76
C ASN A 77 0.73 -0.22 7.13
N LEU A 78 0.97 -0.81 5.97
CA LEU A 78 -0.04 -1.51 5.18
C LEU A 78 0.25 -3.01 5.27
N ASP A 79 -0.48 -3.68 6.14
CA ASP A 79 -0.47 -5.12 6.31
C ASP A 79 -1.56 -5.71 5.40
N LEU A 80 -1.14 -6.31 4.30
CA LEU A 80 -2.01 -6.79 3.22
C LEU A 80 -1.88 -8.31 3.03
N ASP A 81 -1.20 -8.98 3.95
CA ASP A 81 -0.87 -10.41 3.84
C ASP A 81 -2.10 -11.33 3.82
N SER A 82 -3.16 -10.93 4.50
CA SER A 82 -4.41 -11.69 4.58
C SER A 82 -5.39 -11.39 3.45
N LEU A 83 -5.18 -10.33 2.67
CA LEU A 83 -6.16 -9.87 1.69
C LEU A 83 -6.13 -10.65 0.38
N THR A 84 -7.29 -10.88 -0.19
CA THR A 84 -7.43 -11.39 -1.57
C THR A 84 -7.25 -10.26 -2.58
N LEU A 85 -5.99 -9.84 -2.80
CA LEU A 85 -5.68 -8.74 -3.72
C LEU A 85 -5.83 -9.14 -5.18
N THR A 86 -6.36 -8.21 -5.98
CA THR A 86 -6.42 -8.28 -7.45
C THR A 86 -5.59 -7.17 -8.10
N GLY A 87 -5.22 -6.15 -7.35
CA GLY A 87 -4.36 -5.04 -7.71
C GLY A 87 -4.03 -4.20 -6.47
N PHE A 88 -2.90 -3.51 -6.49
CA PHE A 88 -2.51 -2.59 -5.41
C PHE A 88 -1.80 -1.36 -5.97
N ASP A 89 -2.26 -0.19 -5.60
CA ASP A 89 -1.65 1.10 -5.96
C ASP A 89 -1.46 1.96 -4.72
N LEU A 90 -0.23 2.36 -4.44
CA LEU A 90 0.11 3.28 -3.36
C LEU A 90 0.83 4.50 -3.90
N GLN A 91 0.30 5.68 -3.61
CA GLN A 91 0.93 6.95 -3.90
C GLN A 91 1.17 7.73 -2.61
N MET A 92 2.43 8.10 -2.35
CA MET A 92 2.82 8.85 -1.16
C MET A 92 3.69 10.06 -1.53
N GLY A 93 3.35 11.23 -1.00
CA GLY A 93 4.13 12.45 -1.23
C GLY A 93 5.45 12.43 -0.46
N ALA A 94 5.41 12.31 0.86
CA ALA A 94 6.60 12.28 1.71
C ALA A 94 6.39 11.49 2.99
N GLY A 95 7.42 10.76 3.45
CA GLY A 95 7.39 10.08 4.74
C GLY A 95 7.97 8.68 4.74
N LYS A 96 7.38 7.81 5.56
CA LYS A 96 7.80 6.42 5.69
C LYS A 96 6.62 5.48 5.47
N THR A 97 6.80 4.48 4.61
CA THR A 97 5.79 3.43 4.42
C THR A 97 6.40 2.05 4.54
N THR A 98 5.65 1.13 5.13
CA THR A 98 5.89 -0.30 5.08
C THR A 98 4.69 -0.95 4.41
N VAL A 99 4.95 -1.76 3.40
CA VAL A 99 3.93 -2.55 2.69
C VAL A 99 4.28 -4.02 2.84
N ASP A 100 3.40 -4.75 3.48
CA ASP A 100 3.53 -6.20 3.67
C ASP A 100 2.64 -6.92 2.65
N LEU A 101 3.29 -7.60 1.70
CA LEU A 101 2.68 -8.43 0.66
C LEU A 101 3.04 -9.91 0.85
N THR A 102 3.28 -10.38 2.08
CA THR A 102 3.76 -11.74 2.36
C THR A 102 2.67 -12.82 2.33
N GLY A 103 1.46 -12.47 1.87
CA GLY A 103 0.30 -13.37 1.84
C GLY A 103 0.44 -14.60 0.94
N ASP A 104 -0.40 -15.59 1.22
CA ASP A 104 -0.53 -16.83 0.43
C ASP A 104 -1.41 -16.61 -0.80
N TYR A 105 -0.86 -16.01 -1.83
CA TYR A 105 -1.61 -15.66 -3.04
C TYR A 105 -1.81 -16.87 -3.96
N THR A 106 -3.05 -17.10 -4.36
CA THR A 106 -3.44 -18.13 -5.35
C THR A 106 -3.53 -17.59 -6.78
N ARG A 107 -3.40 -16.26 -6.93
CA ARG A 107 -3.44 -15.53 -8.19
C ARG A 107 -2.43 -14.40 -8.16
N GLY A 108 -1.73 -14.19 -9.28
CA GLY A 108 -0.86 -13.04 -9.45
C GLY A 108 -1.63 -11.74 -9.61
N PHE A 109 -1.01 -10.64 -9.22
CA PHE A 109 -1.50 -9.28 -9.41
C PHE A 109 -0.35 -8.31 -9.62
N ASP A 110 -0.68 -7.13 -10.12
CA ASP A 110 0.24 -6.01 -10.26
C ASP A 110 0.15 -5.09 -9.04
N ALA A 111 1.31 -4.67 -8.51
CA ALA A 111 1.41 -3.68 -7.44
C ALA A 111 2.26 -2.49 -7.89
N SER A 112 1.79 -1.27 -7.62
CA SER A 112 2.50 -0.02 -7.89
C SER A 112 2.68 0.77 -6.60
N ILE A 113 3.93 1.16 -6.30
CA ILE A 113 4.27 1.91 -5.10
C ILE A 113 5.09 3.13 -5.52
N GLU A 114 4.52 4.32 -5.40
CA GLU A 114 5.17 5.56 -5.75
C GLU A 114 5.38 6.45 -4.53
N GLY A 115 6.64 6.84 -4.27
CA GLY A 115 7.02 7.74 -3.18
C GLY A 115 7.78 8.97 -3.68
N GLY A 116 7.47 10.15 -3.15
CA GLY A 116 8.21 11.38 -3.48
C GLY A 116 9.52 11.47 -2.69
N VAL A 117 9.45 11.59 -1.37
CA VAL A 117 10.61 11.75 -0.48
C VAL A 117 10.43 10.90 0.77
N GLY A 118 11.39 10.01 1.07
CA GLY A 118 11.36 9.24 2.32
C GLY A 118 11.86 7.81 2.22
N GLU A 119 11.21 6.92 2.91
CA GLU A 119 11.58 5.50 2.99
C GLU A 119 10.38 4.62 2.63
N ALA A 120 10.57 3.69 1.71
CA ALA A 120 9.62 2.63 1.41
C ALA A 120 10.24 1.27 1.72
N THR A 121 9.56 0.47 2.52
CA THR A 121 9.93 -0.94 2.79
C THR A 121 8.82 -1.82 2.23
N VAL A 122 9.19 -2.77 1.38
CA VAL A 122 8.26 -3.72 0.77
C VAL A 122 8.69 -5.14 1.13
N LEU A 123 7.85 -5.82 1.89
CA LEU A 123 8.02 -7.22 2.25
C LEU A 123 7.25 -8.07 1.25
N VAL A 124 7.87 -9.11 0.74
CA VAL A 124 7.26 -10.00 -0.26
C VAL A 124 7.44 -11.47 0.14
N PRO A 125 6.53 -12.37 -0.31
CA PRO A 125 6.60 -13.78 0.06
C PRO A 125 7.77 -14.51 -0.62
N SER A 126 8.30 -15.52 0.08
CA SER A 126 9.30 -16.44 -0.47
C SER A 126 8.71 -17.53 -1.37
N GLU A 127 7.45 -17.90 -1.17
CA GLU A 127 6.83 -19.10 -1.78
C GLU A 127 6.21 -18.83 -3.15
N VAL A 128 5.85 -17.59 -3.48
CA VAL A 128 5.34 -17.21 -4.80
C VAL A 128 6.39 -16.43 -5.58
N GLY A 129 6.33 -16.52 -6.91
CA GLY A 129 7.25 -15.76 -7.77
C GLY A 129 7.03 -14.26 -7.62
N VAL A 130 8.11 -13.52 -7.37
CA VAL A 130 8.05 -12.06 -7.27
C VAL A 130 9.07 -11.42 -8.18
N ARG A 131 8.62 -10.44 -8.96
CA ARG A 131 9.47 -9.61 -9.79
C ARG A 131 9.25 -8.15 -9.41
N VAL A 132 10.31 -7.49 -8.94
CA VAL A 132 10.27 -6.07 -8.55
C VAL A 132 11.09 -5.25 -9.52
N ARG A 133 10.50 -4.22 -10.11
CA ARG A 133 11.22 -3.12 -10.74
C ARG A 133 11.30 -1.99 -9.74
N ALA A 134 12.51 -1.59 -9.36
CA ALA A 134 12.71 -0.51 -8.41
C ALA A 134 13.54 0.60 -9.05
N GLU A 135 12.99 1.81 -9.05
CA GLU A 135 13.63 3.01 -9.57
C GLU A 135 13.70 4.08 -8.49
N GLY A 136 14.91 4.53 -8.15
CA GLY A 136 15.16 5.61 -7.20
C GLY A 136 15.87 6.78 -7.87
N GLY A 137 15.45 8.00 -7.57
CA GLY A 137 16.13 9.22 -8.06
C GLY A 137 17.45 9.46 -7.33
N LEU A 138 17.38 9.89 -6.07
CA LEU A 138 18.54 10.11 -5.19
C LEU A 138 18.39 9.28 -3.92
N GLY A 139 19.24 8.25 -3.75
CA GLY A 139 19.18 7.41 -2.55
C GLY A 139 19.74 6.02 -2.76
N LYS A 140 19.18 5.06 -2.03
CA LYS A 140 19.62 3.67 -2.05
C LYS A 140 18.46 2.74 -2.30
N ILE A 141 18.74 1.64 -3.04
CA ILE A 141 17.86 0.49 -3.16
C ILE A 141 18.60 -0.67 -2.50
N ASN A 142 18.03 -1.21 -1.41
CA ASN A 142 18.47 -2.43 -0.77
C ASN A 142 17.51 -3.54 -1.18
N ALA A 143 18.02 -4.70 -1.56
CA ALA A 143 17.18 -5.82 -1.98
C ALA A 143 17.72 -7.10 -1.32
N GLU A 144 17.12 -7.46 -0.18
CA GLU A 144 17.49 -8.63 0.60
C GLU A 144 16.66 -9.85 0.16
N GLY A 145 17.31 -10.98 -0.08
CA GLY A 145 16.66 -12.19 -0.58
C GLY A 145 16.34 -12.19 -2.07
N PHE A 146 16.78 -11.17 -2.80
CA PHE A 146 16.57 -11.09 -4.24
C PHE A 146 17.87 -11.33 -5.03
N ARG A 147 17.74 -11.89 -6.21
CA ARG A 147 18.76 -11.87 -7.27
C ARG A 147 18.39 -10.84 -8.33
N ARG A 148 19.39 -10.28 -8.97
CA ARG A 148 19.18 -9.30 -10.04
C ARG A 148 19.04 -10.00 -11.39
N GLU A 149 17.97 -9.67 -12.12
CA GLU A 149 17.71 -10.15 -13.49
C GLU A 149 17.43 -8.97 -14.42
N GLY A 150 18.44 -8.58 -15.18
CA GLY A 150 18.39 -7.36 -15.99
C GLY A 150 18.22 -6.10 -15.13
N GLN A 151 17.08 -5.43 -15.26
CA GLN A 151 16.73 -4.24 -14.49
C GLN A 151 15.78 -4.54 -13.32
N ALA A 152 15.39 -5.82 -13.17
CA ALA A 152 14.49 -6.25 -12.10
C ALA A 152 15.23 -7.00 -11.00
N TYR A 153 14.59 -7.08 -9.85
CA TYR A 153 14.93 -7.95 -8.73
C TYR A 153 13.91 -9.07 -8.67
N VAL A 154 14.35 -10.32 -8.55
CA VAL A 154 13.47 -11.47 -8.50
C VAL A 154 13.86 -12.36 -7.32
N ASN A 155 12.86 -12.96 -6.65
CA ASN A 155 13.10 -13.95 -5.61
C ASN A 155 13.40 -15.33 -6.22
N ASP A 156 13.70 -16.32 -5.38
CA ASP A 156 14.07 -17.66 -5.84
C ASP A 156 12.89 -18.43 -6.46
N ALA A 157 11.66 -18.15 -6.05
CA ALA A 157 10.46 -18.77 -6.60
C ALA A 157 10.06 -18.24 -7.98
N TYR A 158 10.63 -17.11 -8.42
CA TYR A 158 10.30 -16.51 -9.71
C TYR A 158 10.71 -17.40 -10.90
N GLY A 159 9.73 -17.77 -11.71
CA GLY A 159 9.86 -18.63 -12.87
C GLY A 159 9.55 -20.11 -12.58
N ASP A 160 9.54 -20.54 -11.31
CA ASP A 160 9.19 -21.88 -10.88
C ASP A 160 7.76 -21.93 -10.28
N SER A 161 7.29 -20.83 -9.70
CA SER A 161 5.93 -20.67 -9.18
C SER A 161 4.92 -20.42 -10.30
N GLU A 162 3.71 -21.00 -10.17
CA GLU A 162 2.56 -20.72 -11.05
C GLU A 162 1.98 -19.33 -10.82
N VAL A 163 2.21 -18.75 -9.64
CA VAL A 163 1.76 -17.41 -9.25
C VAL A 163 2.93 -16.44 -9.29
N THR A 164 2.72 -15.28 -9.88
CA THR A 164 3.73 -14.21 -9.93
C THR A 164 3.12 -12.88 -9.53
N LEU A 165 3.82 -12.17 -8.65
CA LEU A 165 3.56 -10.78 -8.31
C LEU A 165 4.52 -9.88 -9.09
N ASP A 166 3.96 -8.93 -9.83
CA ASP A 166 4.73 -7.89 -10.51
C ASP A 166 4.63 -6.59 -9.70
N VAL A 167 5.77 -6.13 -9.18
CA VAL A 167 5.82 -4.97 -8.29
C VAL A 167 6.69 -3.87 -8.91
N ASP A 168 6.10 -2.70 -9.12
CA ASP A 168 6.80 -1.50 -9.55
C ASP A 168 6.96 -0.52 -8.38
N VAL A 169 8.21 -0.23 -7.98
CA VAL A 169 8.51 0.70 -6.88
C VAL A 169 9.27 1.90 -7.42
N ARG A 170 8.73 3.10 -7.25
CA ARG A 170 9.36 4.35 -7.68
C ARG A 170 9.54 5.30 -6.51
N GLY A 171 10.78 5.72 -6.27
CA GLY A 171 11.13 6.71 -5.26
C GLY A 171 11.81 7.93 -5.86
N GLY A 172 11.47 9.13 -5.37
CA GLY A 172 12.17 10.35 -5.77
C GLY A 172 13.50 10.51 -5.03
N VAL A 173 13.45 10.75 -3.73
CA VAL A 173 14.61 10.95 -2.86
C VAL A 173 14.45 10.13 -1.57
N GLY A 174 15.40 9.22 -1.29
CA GLY A 174 15.36 8.45 -0.05
C GLY A 174 15.82 7.01 -0.19
N GLN A 175 15.14 6.09 0.46
CA GLN A 175 15.55 4.69 0.52
C GLN A 175 14.38 3.76 0.15
N ILE A 176 14.70 2.77 -0.67
CA ILE A 176 13.80 1.66 -0.98
C ILE A 176 14.42 0.40 -0.42
N ASN A 177 13.70 -0.29 0.45
CA ASN A 177 14.06 -1.58 1.03
C ASN A 177 13.10 -2.64 0.48
N LEU A 178 13.64 -3.67 -0.13
CA LEU A 178 12.92 -4.84 -0.64
C LEU A 178 13.41 -6.05 0.14
N GLU A 179 12.50 -6.80 0.74
CA GLU A 179 12.85 -7.93 1.60
C GLU A 179 11.97 -9.14 1.24
N VAL A 180 12.60 -10.30 1.01
CA VAL A 180 11.91 -11.58 0.85
C VAL A 180 11.81 -12.25 2.22
N VAL A 181 10.59 -12.62 2.64
CA VAL A 181 10.28 -13.18 3.97
C VAL A 181 9.73 -14.60 3.85
#